data_39fcc24ec76ef2ef23f1e4c769a125d8
#
_entry.id   39fcc24ec76ef2ef23f1e4c769a125d8
#
_cell.length_a   1.000
_cell.length_b   1.000
_cell.length_c   1.000
_cell.angle_alpha   90.00
_cell.angle_beta   90.00
_cell.angle_gamma   90.00
#
_symmetry.space_group_name_H-M   'P 1'
#
loop_
_entity.id
_entity.type
_entity.pdbx_description
1 polymer ?
#
loop_
_entity_poly.entity_id
_entity_poly.type
_entity_poly.pdbx_seq_one_letter_code
_entity_poly.pdbx_strand_id
1 'polypeptide(L)'
;GTILECTPKDWDFSFNLNARAMYVAIRAAVPKMLEKHAATGSWASIINMASIVASIKGLPNRFVYGASKAAVVGLTKAVAADFVQKGIRCNAIAPGTVDTPSLADRINAFPDPVEARRMFVARQPMGRLATAEEIAPVVVFLASDESAFATGNVYSVDGGMTI
;
A
#
# COMPACT_ATOMS: atom_id res chain seq x y z
N GLY A 1 -13.96 10.75 -5.55
CA GLY A 1 -15.22 10.74 -6.30
C GLY A 1 -15.61 9.35 -6.77
N THR A 2 -16.77 9.27 -7.39
CA THR A 2 -17.32 8.08 -8.07
C THR A 2 -16.68 7.89 -9.44
N ILE A 3 -17.04 6.80 -10.15
CA ILE A 3 -16.58 6.56 -11.53
C ILE A 3 -17.06 7.68 -12.49
N LEU A 4 -18.23 8.26 -12.24
CA LEU A 4 -18.81 9.31 -13.09
C LEU A 4 -18.08 10.66 -12.93
N GLU A 5 -17.45 10.89 -11.79
CA GLU A 5 -16.72 12.12 -11.47
C GLU A 5 -15.22 12.01 -11.80
N CYS A 6 -14.73 10.80 -12.04
CA CYS A 6 -13.31 10.55 -12.32
C CYS A 6 -12.98 10.98 -13.75
N THR A 7 -12.22 12.05 -13.90
CA THR A 7 -11.72 12.47 -15.21
C THR A 7 -10.54 11.60 -15.66
N PRO A 8 -10.22 11.56 -16.98
CA PRO A 8 -8.98 10.92 -17.44
C PRO A 8 -7.72 11.45 -16.74
N LYS A 9 -7.68 12.75 -16.42
CA LYS A 9 -6.58 13.36 -15.69
C LYS A 9 -6.43 12.80 -14.25
N ASP A 10 -7.55 12.61 -13.55
CA ASP A 10 -7.54 12.01 -12.20
C ASP A 10 -7.08 10.56 -12.24
N TRP A 11 -7.52 9.83 -13.27
CA TRP A 11 -7.08 8.47 -13.53
C TRP A 11 -5.56 8.40 -13.73
N ASP A 12 -5.05 9.17 -14.68
CA ASP A 12 -3.62 9.20 -15.00
C ASP A 12 -2.77 9.62 -13.80
N PHE A 13 -3.20 10.67 -13.06
CA PHE A 13 -2.53 11.10 -11.84
C PHE A 13 -2.45 9.98 -10.81
N SER A 14 -3.58 9.33 -10.52
CA SER A 14 -3.64 8.28 -9.48
C SER A 14 -2.83 7.04 -9.85
N PHE A 15 -2.89 6.61 -11.10
CA PHE A 15 -2.11 5.46 -11.58
C PHE A 15 -0.62 5.78 -11.69
N ASN A 16 -0.25 6.98 -12.13
CA ASN A 16 1.14 7.42 -12.17
C ASN A 16 1.74 7.47 -10.77
N LEU A 17 1.01 8.06 -9.81
CA LEU A 17 1.48 8.20 -8.42
C LEU A 17 1.58 6.84 -7.70
N ASN A 18 0.56 5.99 -7.82
CA ASN A 18 0.47 4.76 -7.03
C ASN A 18 1.12 3.55 -7.73
N ALA A 19 0.71 3.24 -8.96
CA ALA A 19 1.14 2.01 -9.62
C ALA A 19 2.43 2.20 -10.44
N ARG A 20 2.48 3.25 -11.29
CA ARG A 20 3.63 3.49 -12.15
C ARG A 20 4.90 3.81 -11.37
N ALA A 21 4.81 4.61 -10.30
CA ALA A 21 5.95 4.93 -9.46
C ALA A 21 6.59 3.66 -8.87
N MET A 22 5.77 2.72 -8.37
CA MET A 22 6.26 1.45 -7.85
C MET A 22 6.88 0.58 -8.96
N TYR A 23 6.22 0.49 -10.12
CA TYR A 23 6.79 -0.23 -11.27
C TYR A 23 8.18 0.31 -11.64
N VAL A 24 8.33 1.61 -11.77
CA VAL A 24 9.61 2.24 -12.14
C VAL A 24 10.69 1.95 -11.10
N ALA A 25 10.36 2.11 -9.80
CA ALA A 25 11.30 1.83 -8.71
C ALA A 25 11.74 0.35 -8.68
N ILE A 26 10.78 -0.58 -8.78
CA ILE A 26 11.07 -2.02 -8.78
C ILE A 26 11.91 -2.40 -10.00
N ARG A 27 11.54 -1.91 -11.20
CA ARG A 27 12.31 -2.17 -12.42
C ARG A 27 13.76 -1.72 -12.32
N ALA A 28 14.02 -0.61 -11.64
CA ALA A 28 15.36 -0.10 -11.42
C ALA A 28 16.14 -0.91 -10.35
N ALA A 29 15.46 -1.39 -9.31
CA ALA A 29 16.08 -2.08 -8.19
C ALA A 29 16.37 -3.57 -8.47
N VAL A 30 15.47 -4.28 -9.15
CA VAL A 30 15.56 -5.73 -9.38
C VAL A 30 16.89 -6.18 -9.97
N PRO A 31 17.48 -5.56 -10.99
CA PRO A 31 18.77 -6.00 -11.52
C PRO A 31 19.87 -6.04 -10.45
N LYS A 32 19.94 -5.02 -9.60
CA LYS A 32 20.93 -4.95 -8.50
C LYS A 32 20.66 -5.98 -7.41
N MET A 33 19.40 -6.27 -7.13
CA MET A 33 19.02 -7.33 -6.18
C MET A 33 19.44 -8.70 -6.70
N LEU A 34 19.26 -8.97 -7.98
CA LEU A 34 19.68 -10.23 -8.63
C LEU A 34 21.20 -10.37 -8.64
N GLU A 35 21.95 -9.32 -9.00
CA GLU A 35 23.43 -9.30 -8.95
C GLU A 35 23.92 -9.63 -7.54
N LYS A 36 23.34 -8.98 -6.51
CA LYS A 36 23.71 -9.23 -5.12
C LYS A 36 23.41 -10.66 -4.69
N HIS A 37 22.23 -11.18 -5.03
CA HIS A 37 21.86 -12.56 -4.70
C HIS A 37 22.82 -13.56 -5.36
N ALA A 38 23.13 -13.40 -6.63
CA ALA A 38 24.06 -14.26 -7.35
C ALA A 38 25.47 -14.24 -6.74
N ALA A 39 25.92 -13.09 -6.24
CA ALA A 39 27.25 -12.96 -5.65
C ALA A 39 27.36 -13.45 -4.20
N THR A 40 26.29 -13.34 -3.41
CA THR A 40 26.37 -13.51 -1.95
C THR A 40 25.38 -14.54 -1.38
N GLY A 41 24.40 -15.01 -2.16
CA GLY A 41 23.28 -15.80 -1.67
C GLY A 41 22.26 -15.01 -0.82
N SER A 42 22.50 -13.71 -0.58
CA SER A 42 21.60 -12.88 0.23
C SER A 42 20.27 -12.64 -0.48
N TRP A 43 19.17 -12.74 0.26
CA TRP A 43 17.83 -12.42 -0.25
C TRP A 43 17.55 -10.92 -0.19
N ALA A 44 16.73 -10.46 -1.11
CA ALA A 44 16.20 -9.09 -1.11
C ALA A 44 14.71 -9.09 -0.78
N SER A 45 14.23 -7.97 -0.23
CA SER A 45 12.82 -7.76 0.08
C SER A 45 12.31 -6.49 -0.55
N ILE A 46 11.19 -6.58 -1.27
CA ILE A 46 10.43 -5.46 -1.82
C ILE A 46 9.14 -5.35 -1.04
N ILE A 47 8.82 -4.14 -0.57
CA ILE A 47 7.62 -3.88 0.24
C ILE A 47 6.86 -2.73 -0.41
N ASN A 48 5.68 -3.03 -0.92
CA ASN A 48 4.82 -2.05 -1.59
C ASN A 48 3.75 -1.51 -0.65
N MET A 49 3.48 -0.21 -0.72
CA MET A 49 2.42 0.42 0.04
C MET A 49 1.11 0.37 -0.75
N ALA A 50 0.27 -0.64 -0.46
CA ALA A 50 -1.10 -0.74 -0.97
C ALA A 50 -2.09 0.06 -0.10
N SER A 51 -3.25 -0.47 0.13
CA SER A 51 -4.31 0.02 1.02
C SER A 51 -5.33 -1.07 1.22
N ILE A 52 -6.08 -1.06 2.31
CA ILE A 52 -7.28 -1.90 2.43
C ILE A 52 -8.33 -1.50 1.38
N VAL A 53 -8.34 -0.25 0.96
CA VAL A 53 -9.15 0.24 -0.17
C VAL A 53 -8.46 -0.12 -1.47
N ALA A 54 -8.42 -1.41 -1.75
CA ALA A 54 -7.85 -2.01 -2.95
C ALA A 54 -8.71 -3.21 -3.33
N SER A 55 -8.13 -4.39 -3.35
CA SER A 55 -8.84 -5.65 -3.60
C SER A 55 -9.55 -6.22 -2.35
N ILE A 56 -9.36 -5.62 -1.17
CA ILE A 56 -9.88 -6.16 0.11
C ILE A 56 -11.23 -5.52 0.44
N LYS A 57 -11.34 -4.19 0.35
CA LYS A 57 -12.57 -3.46 0.68
C LYS A 57 -12.83 -2.31 -0.29
N GLY A 58 -14.06 -2.17 -0.76
CA GLY A 58 -14.52 -0.96 -1.46
C GLY A 58 -14.97 0.11 -0.47
N LEU A 59 -14.67 1.38 -0.76
CA LEU A 59 -15.23 2.52 -0.04
C LEU A 59 -15.87 3.49 -1.03
N PRO A 60 -17.03 4.10 -0.66
CA PRO A 60 -17.65 5.14 -1.48
C PRO A 60 -16.69 6.30 -1.79
N ASN A 61 -16.83 6.87 -2.98
CA ASN A 61 -16.01 8.00 -3.44
C ASN A 61 -14.50 7.73 -3.46
N ARG A 62 -14.09 6.47 -3.71
CA ARG A 62 -12.69 6.05 -3.80
C ARG A 62 -12.40 5.25 -5.08
N PHE A 63 -13.16 5.49 -6.15
CA PHE A 63 -13.09 4.70 -7.38
C PHE A 63 -11.65 4.56 -7.90
N VAL A 64 -11.04 5.64 -8.36
CA VAL A 64 -9.71 5.60 -8.98
C VAL A 64 -8.59 5.26 -7.98
N TYR A 65 -8.73 5.73 -6.73
CA TYR A 65 -7.80 5.37 -5.67
C TYR A 65 -7.80 3.86 -5.41
N GLY A 66 -8.97 3.26 -5.25
CA GLY A 66 -9.13 1.82 -5.04
C GLY A 66 -8.56 1.02 -6.21
N ALA A 67 -8.89 1.42 -7.45
CA ALA A 67 -8.38 0.78 -8.66
C ALA A 67 -6.84 0.84 -8.73
N SER A 68 -6.24 2.00 -8.48
CA SER A 68 -4.79 2.16 -8.49
C SER A 68 -4.07 1.38 -7.39
N LYS A 69 -4.68 1.26 -6.20
CA LYS A 69 -4.13 0.45 -5.09
C LYS A 69 -4.32 -1.06 -5.32
N ALA A 70 -5.37 -1.48 -6.01
CA ALA A 70 -5.54 -2.85 -6.46
C ALA A 70 -4.47 -3.25 -7.49
N ALA A 71 -4.09 -2.34 -8.39
CA ALA A 71 -2.97 -2.55 -9.30
C ALA A 71 -1.65 -2.80 -8.57
N VAL A 72 -1.40 -2.13 -7.44
CA VAL A 72 -0.22 -2.37 -6.58
C VAL A 72 -0.23 -3.80 -6.02
N VAL A 73 -1.39 -4.32 -5.63
CA VAL A 73 -1.53 -5.71 -5.16
C VAL A 73 -1.20 -6.70 -6.28
N GLY A 74 -1.74 -6.48 -7.48
CA GLY A 74 -1.43 -7.31 -8.65
C GLY A 74 0.05 -7.30 -9.00
N LEU A 75 0.66 -6.11 -9.05
CA LEU A 75 2.09 -5.90 -9.29
C LEU A 75 2.94 -6.64 -8.25
N THR A 76 2.58 -6.57 -6.96
CA THR A 76 3.28 -7.25 -5.87
C THR A 76 3.32 -8.76 -6.09
N LYS A 77 2.18 -9.36 -6.43
CA LYS A 77 2.07 -10.81 -6.69
C LYS A 77 2.84 -11.24 -7.93
N ALA A 78 2.78 -10.46 -9.01
CA ALA A 78 3.51 -10.76 -10.24
C ALA A 78 5.02 -10.74 -10.00
N VAL A 79 5.55 -9.69 -9.34
CA VAL A 79 6.98 -9.59 -8.99
C VAL A 79 7.40 -10.74 -8.06
N ALA A 80 6.58 -11.10 -7.08
CA ALA A 80 6.87 -12.23 -6.21
C ALA A 80 6.99 -13.55 -7.01
N ALA A 81 6.03 -13.82 -7.91
CA ALA A 81 6.03 -15.02 -8.74
C ALA A 81 7.26 -15.10 -9.66
N ASP A 82 7.63 -13.98 -10.30
CA ASP A 82 8.74 -13.93 -11.27
C ASP A 82 10.13 -14.10 -10.61
N PHE A 83 10.28 -13.70 -9.34
CA PHE A 83 11.60 -13.53 -8.73
C PHE A 83 11.81 -14.32 -7.41
N VAL A 84 10.83 -15.04 -6.87
CA VAL A 84 11.00 -15.81 -5.64
C VAL A 84 12.13 -16.85 -5.76
N GLN A 85 12.23 -17.55 -6.87
CA GLN A 85 13.30 -18.53 -7.11
C GLN A 85 14.68 -17.88 -7.37
N LYS A 86 14.72 -16.56 -7.45
CA LYS A 86 15.92 -15.76 -7.73
C LYS A 86 16.33 -14.90 -6.53
N GLY A 87 15.86 -15.26 -5.33
CA GLY A 87 16.25 -14.61 -4.09
C GLY A 87 15.60 -13.26 -3.81
N ILE A 88 14.42 -12.97 -4.39
CA ILE A 88 13.67 -11.74 -4.10
C ILE A 88 12.28 -12.08 -3.56
N ARG A 89 11.95 -11.55 -2.39
CA ARG A 89 10.60 -11.54 -1.82
C ARG A 89 9.91 -10.22 -2.18
N CYS A 90 8.63 -10.27 -2.45
CA CYS A 90 7.84 -9.07 -2.71
C CYS A 90 6.50 -9.16 -1.98
N ASN A 91 6.22 -8.22 -1.08
CA ASN A 91 4.99 -8.17 -0.29
C ASN A 91 4.37 -6.77 -0.34
N ALA A 92 3.12 -6.66 0.06
CA ALA A 92 2.45 -5.38 0.22
C ALA A 92 1.92 -5.22 1.64
N ILE A 93 1.85 -3.97 2.11
CA ILE A 93 1.13 -3.58 3.31
C ILE A 93 -0.12 -2.84 2.88
N ALA A 94 -1.25 -3.16 3.52
CA ALA A 94 -2.55 -2.55 3.31
C ALA A 94 -3.03 -1.87 4.60
N PRO A 95 -2.63 -0.62 4.85
CA PRO A 95 -3.08 0.12 6.02
C PRO A 95 -4.56 0.49 5.94
N GLY A 96 -5.18 0.61 7.11
CA GLY A 96 -6.41 1.38 7.31
C GLY A 96 -6.15 2.88 7.21
N THR A 97 -6.88 3.68 7.97
CA THR A 97 -6.67 5.13 8.00
C THR A 97 -5.58 5.49 9.02
N VAL A 98 -4.51 6.07 8.53
CA VAL A 98 -3.34 6.49 9.33
C VAL A 98 -3.35 8.01 9.50
N ASP A 99 -3.17 8.49 10.72
CA ASP A 99 -3.08 9.93 11.05
C ASP A 99 -1.74 10.48 10.58
N THR A 100 -1.77 11.16 9.46
CA THR A 100 -0.60 11.71 8.75
C THR A 100 -0.83 13.18 8.39
N PRO A 101 0.22 13.97 8.15
CA PRO A 101 0.06 15.34 7.66
C PRO A 101 -0.85 15.41 6.42
N SER A 102 -0.69 14.52 5.46
CA SER A 102 -1.53 14.45 4.27
C SER A 102 -3.02 14.17 4.58
N LEU A 103 -3.31 13.39 5.63
CA LEU A 103 -4.69 13.20 6.09
C LEU A 103 -5.21 14.46 6.78
N ALA A 104 -4.39 15.13 7.57
CA ALA A 104 -4.75 16.39 8.22
C ALA A 104 -5.10 17.46 7.18
N ASP A 105 -4.29 17.64 6.13
CA ASP A 105 -4.59 18.55 5.04
C ASP A 105 -5.93 18.24 4.37
N ARG A 106 -6.22 16.96 4.15
CA ARG A 106 -7.49 16.52 3.57
C ARG A 106 -8.68 16.78 4.49
N ILE A 107 -8.52 16.56 5.80
CA ILE A 107 -9.56 16.85 6.80
C ILE A 107 -9.83 18.35 6.83
N ASN A 108 -8.79 19.16 6.85
CA ASN A 108 -8.89 20.62 6.91
C ASN A 108 -9.50 21.25 5.64
N ALA A 109 -9.52 20.51 4.53
CA ALA A 109 -10.19 20.95 3.30
C ALA A 109 -11.72 20.76 3.32
N PHE A 110 -12.29 20.10 4.34
CA PHE A 110 -13.74 19.97 4.49
C PHE A 110 -14.33 21.25 5.14
N PRO A 111 -15.59 21.57 4.87
CA PRO A 111 -16.29 22.70 5.49
C PRO A 111 -16.33 22.60 7.05
N ASP A 112 -16.43 21.38 7.57
CA ASP A 112 -16.35 21.08 9.00
C ASP A 112 -15.24 20.04 9.23
N PRO A 113 -14.02 20.45 9.59
CA PRO A 113 -12.90 19.55 9.86
C PRO A 113 -13.13 18.62 11.06
N VAL A 114 -13.89 19.07 12.08
CA VAL A 114 -14.18 18.26 13.27
C VAL A 114 -15.06 17.08 12.91
N GLU A 115 -16.16 17.35 12.20
CA GLU A 115 -17.05 16.29 11.71
C GLU A 115 -16.34 15.38 10.70
N ALA A 116 -15.54 15.94 9.80
CA ALA A 116 -14.74 15.16 8.86
C ALA A 116 -13.81 14.18 9.61
N ARG A 117 -13.08 14.65 10.64
CA ARG A 117 -12.24 13.78 11.47
C ARG A 117 -13.04 12.67 12.14
N ARG A 118 -14.21 13.02 12.71
CA ARG A 118 -15.12 12.04 13.32
C ARG A 118 -15.52 10.95 12.32
N MET A 119 -15.85 11.32 11.08
CA MET A 119 -16.19 10.38 10.01
C MET A 119 -15.02 9.47 9.63
N PHE A 120 -13.78 9.97 9.62
CA PHE A 120 -12.60 9.13 9.37
C PHE A 120 -12.37 8.14 10.51
N VAL A 121 -12.50 8.55 11.76
CA VAL A 121 -12.38 7.70 12.96
C VAL A 121 -13.48 6.62 12.94
N ALA A 122 -14.73 6.97 12.64
CA ALA A 122 -15.86 6.06 12.62
C ALA A 122 -15.73 4.87 11.63
N ARG A 123 -14.82 4.97 10.67
CA ARG A 123 -14.50 3.86 9.75
C ARG A 123 -13.63 2.78 10.38
N GLN A 124 -13.00 3.08 11.51
CA GLN A 124 -12.09 2.17 12.20
C GLN A 124 -12.84 1.51 13.37
N PRO A 125 -13.06 0.19 13.36
CA PRO A 125 -13.69 -0.50 14.51
C PRO A 125 -12.95 -0.31 15.84
N MET A 126 -11.64 -0.09 15.82
CA MET A 126 -10.86 0.27 17.00
C MET A 126 -11.16 1.67 17.57
N GLY A 127 -12.03 2.47 16.92
CA GLY A 127 -12.45 3.78 17.39
C GLY A 127 -11.41 4.90 17.31
N ARG A 128 -10.32 4.70 16.60
CA ARG A 128 -9.26 5.69 16.39
C ARG A 128 -8.53 5.50 15.06
N LEU A 129 -7.79 6.51 14.66
CA LEU A 129 -6.83 6.40 13.56
C LEU A 129 -5.57 5.67 14.04
N ALA A 130 -4.89 4.99 13.12
CA ALA A 130 -3.55 4.46 13.39
C ALA A 130 -2.51 5.59 13.36
N THR A 131 -1.37 5.37 14.01
CA THR A 131 -0.18 6.21 13.82
C THR A 131 0.78 5.57 12.81
N ALA A 132 1.73 6.34 12.29
CA ALA A 132 2.76 5.81 11.39
C ALA A 132 3.63 4.75 12.09
N GLU A 133 3.89 4.95 13.39
CA GLU A 133 4.68 4.06 14.24
C GLU A 133 4.00 2.69 14.44
N GLU A 134 2.67 2.60 14.29
CA GLU A 134 1.93 1.33 14.34
C GLU A 134 1.99 0.56 13.02
N ILE A 135 2.30 1.23 11.91
CA ILE A 135 2.48 0.60 10.59
C ILE A 135 3.93 0.17 10.38
N ALA A 136 4.89 0.98 10.84
CA ALA A 136 6.31 0.78 10.63
C ALA A 136 6.86 -0.60 11.07
N PRO A 137 6.44 -1.21 12.19
CA PRO A 137 6.93 -2.53 12.61
C PRO A 137 6.67 -3.63 11.58
N VAL A 138 5.54 -3.59 10.86
CA VAL A 138 5.26 -4.57 9.80
C VAL A 138 6.20 -4.36 8.61
N VAL A 139 6.59 -3.12 8.30
CA VAL A 139 7.61 -2.84 7.28
C VAL A 139 8.96 -3.44 7.70
N VAL A 140 9.37 -3.23 8.95
CA VAL A 140 10.63 -3.76 9.51
C VAL A 140 10.63 -5.29 9.48
N PHE A 141 9.55 -5.93 9.94
CA PHE A 141 9.37 -7.38 9.85
C PHE A 141 9.54 -7.88 8.41
N LEU A 142 8.86 -7.28 7.46
CA LEU A 142 8.92 -7.69 6.05
C LEU A 142 10.29 -7.42 5.41
N ALA A 143 11.05 -6.45 5.91
CA ALA A 143 12.39 -6.14 5.44
C ALA A 143 13.46 -7.09 6.02
N SER A 144 13.18 -7.73 7.15
CA SER A 144 14.12 -8.59 7.87
C SER A 144 14.02 -10.06 7.46
N ASP A 145 14.98 -10.86 7.95
CA ASP A 145 15.01 -12.31 7.76
C ASP A 145 13.94 -13.04 8.58
N GLU A 146 13.31 -12.39 9.57
CA GLU A 146 12.16 -12.93 10.31
C GLU A 146 10.97 -13.26 9.39
N SER A 147 10.88 -12.60 8.24
CA SER A 147 9.86 -12.86 7.22
C SER A 147 10.38 -13.68 6.03
N ALA A 148 11.41 -14.50 6.22
CA ALA A 148 12.09 -15.22 5.14
C ALA A 148 11.14 -16.10 4.29
N PHE A 149 10.05 -16.61 4.88
CA PHE A 149 9.07 -17.44 4.16
C PHE A 149 7.83 -16.67 3.68
N ALA A 150 7.86 -15.32 3.74
CA ALA A 150 6.75 -14.46 3.36
C ALA A 150 7.02 -13.78 2.00
N THR A 151 6.23 -14.14 0.98
CA THR A 151 6.26 -13.48 -0.34
C THR A 151 4.89 -13.55 -1.02
N GLY A 152 4.56 -12.58 -1.87
CA GLY A 152 3.29 -12.49 -2.60
C GLY A 152 2.09 -12.11 -1.73
N ASN A 153 2.29 -11.76 -0.47
CA ASN A 153 1.22 -11.49 0.50
C ASN A 153 0.86 -10.00 0.58
N VAL A 154 -0.36 -9.77 1.06
CA VAL A 154 -0.87 -8.44 1.44
C VAL A 154 -1.19 -8.46 2.93
N TYR A 155 -0.49 -7.65 3.69
CA TYR A 155 -0.62 -7.57 5.15
C TYR A 155 -1.52 -6.40 5.53
N SER A 156 -2.72 -6.69 6.00
CA SER A 156 -3.65 -5.67 6.51
C SER A 156 -3.21 -5.22 7.90
N VAL A 157 -3.12 -3.88 8.08
CA VAL A 157 -2.89 -3.23 9.37
C VAL A 157 -3.91 -2.09 9.46
N ASP A 158 -5.14 -2.42 9.85
CA ASP A 158 -6.29 -1.59 9.50
C ASP A 158 -7.29 -1.33 10.65
N GLY A 159 -6.95 -1.69 11.88
CA GLY A 159 -7.82 -1.46 13.03
C GLY A 159 -9.18 -2.16 12.92
N GLY A 160 -9.24 -3.27 12.18
CA GLY A 160 -10.45 -4.06 11.98
C GLY A 160 -11.35 -3.57 10.85
N MET A 161 -10.90 -2.65 9.98
CA MET A 161 -11.74 -2.15 8.87
C MET A 161 -12.21 -3.23 7.89
N THR A 162 -11.53 -4.36 7.82
CA THR A 162 -11.80 -5.44 6.86
C THR A 162 -12.50 -6.65 7.46
N ILE A 163 -12.83 -6.63 8.73
CA ILE A 163 -13.63 -7.65 9.42
C ILE A 163 -15.11 -7.31 9.42
#